data_80f2a2a630ccecfbf1637d99d8d65635
#
_entry.id   80f2a2a630ccecfbf1637d99d8d65635
#
_cell.length_a   1.000
_cell.length_b   1.000
_cell.length_c   1.000
_cell.angle_alpha   90.00
_cell.angle_beta   90.00
_cell.angle_gamma   90.00
#
_symmetry.space_group_name_H-M   'P 1'
#
loop_
_entity.id
_entity.type
_entity.pdbx_description
1 polymer ?
#
loop_
_entity_poly.entity_id
_entity_poly.type
_entity_poly.pdbx_seq_one_letter_code
_entity_poly.pdbx_strand_id
1 'polypeptide(L)'
;MDFNEILKRLPHAFPFRMIDRILEIEPGKKAIALKNVSIDEPHFSGHSPGEPIMPGVLILEALAQTGGLAFHSLDEKEEEGIPVLARIEEFRLKRKVIPGDQMILEAEVLHIFSNLAKVKVLARVGEEVVAEGTLVLAKGSTTSPSPLAGEGLPCGVTKNTPRGKGEG
;
A
#
# COMPACT_ATOMS: atom_id res chain seq x y z
N MET A 1 14.39 13.18 5.48
CA MET A 1 15.08 11.88 5.32
C MET A 1 15.33 11.61 3.86
N ASP A 2 16.45 10.94 3.54
CA ASP A 2 16.78 10.61 2.16
C ASP A 2 16.06 9.34 1.66
N PHE A 3 16.26 9.01 0.39
CA PHE A 3 15.62 7.85 -0.25
C PHE A 3 16.03 6.51 0.38
N ASN A 4 17.26 6.38 0.88
CA ASN A 4 17.74 5.16 1.51
C ASN A 4 17.00 4.85 2.83
N GLU A 5 16.57 5.89 3.54
CA GLU A 5 15.76 5.73 4.75
C GLU A 5 14.36 5.19 4.42
N ILE A 6 13.79 5.60 3.27
CA ILE A 6 12.51 5.07 2.79
C ILE A 6 12.64 3.58 2.47
N LEU A 7 13.74 3.18 1.80
CA LEU A 7 14.00 1.78 1.44
C LEU A 7 14.06 0.85 2.67
N LYS A 8 14.55 1.36 3.79
CA LYS A 8 14.65 0.58 5.03
C LYS A 8 13.33 0.44 5.78
N ARG A 9 12.41 1.40 5.59
CA ARG A 9 11.19 1.50 6.39
C ARG A 9 9.93 1.03 5.68
N LEU A 10 9.92 1.06 4.33
CA LEU A 10 8.80 0.61 3.53
C LEU A 10 9.16 -0.69 2.81
N PRO A 11 8.37 -1.77 3.00
CA PRO A 11 8.59 -3.04 2.32
C PRO A 11 8.26 -2.96 0.83
N HIS A 12 7.61 -1.87 0.39
CA HIS A 12 7.15 -1.69 -0.97
C HIS A 12 8.32 -1.40 -1.93
N ALA A 13 8.24 -1.97 -3.13
CA ALA A 13 9.16 -1.72 -4.24
C ALA A 13 8.42 -1.08 -5.43
N PHE A 14 9.18 -0.62 -6.45
CA PHE A 14 8.59 -0.19 -7.71
C PHE A 14 7.75 -1.33 -8.34
N PRO A 15 6.56 -1.05 -8.89
CA PRO A 15 5.94 0.28 -9.04
C PRO A 15 5.03 0.70 -7.87
N PHE A 16 5.01 -0.03 -6.78
CA PHE A 16 4.03 0.12 -5.69
C PHE A 16 4.51 1.00 -4.52
N ARG A 17 5.74 1.52 -4.57
CA ARG A 17 6.21 2.51 -3.60
C ARG A 17 5.65 3.87 -3.97
N MET A 18 4.78 4.41 -3.10
CA MET A 18 4.05 5.66 -3.32
C MET A 18 4.62 6.85 -2.54
N ILE A 19 5.81 6.72 -1.98
CA ILE A 19 6.46 7.79 -1.21
C ILE A 19 7.83 8.07 -1.81
N ASP A 20 8.07 9.36 -2.14
CA ASP A 20 9.34 9.82 -2.69
C ASP A 20 10.27 10.40 -1.62
N ARG A 21 9.69 10.95 -0.53
CA ARG A 21 10.45 11.53 0.58
C ARG A 21 9.67 11.48 1.88
N ILE A 22 10.36 11.18 2.97
CA ILE A 22 9.83 11.37 4.33
C ILE A 22 10.26 12.76 4.79
N LEU A 23 9.28 13.62 5.08
CA LEU A 23 9.50 14.99 5.55
C LEU A 23 9.64 15.01 7.06
N GLU A 24 8.76 14.30 7.76
CA GLU A 24 8.74 14.20 9.21
C GLU A 24 8.26 12.80 9.63
N ILE A 25 8.78 12.30 10.73
CA ILE A 25 8.30 11.06 11.36
C ILE A 25 8.51 11.15 12.88
N GLU A 26 7.43 10.93 13.61
CA GLU A 26 7.42 10.67 15.06
C GLU A 26 6.80 9.27 15.26
N PRO A 27 7.62 8.26 15.55
CA PRO A 27 7.14 6.89 15.71
C PRO A 27 6.00 6.77 16.73
N GLY A 28 4.96 6.03 16.37
CA GLY A 28 3.75 5.87 17.20
C GLY A 28 2.83 7.09 17.26
N LYS A 29 3.15 8.19 16.56
CA LYS A 29 2.36 9.43 16.60
C LYS A 29 1.97 9.92 15.21
N LYS A 30 2.96 10.29 14.37
CA LYS A 30 2.69 10.88 13.06
C LYS A 30 3.79 10.63 12.05
N ALA A 31 3.44 10.73 10.79
CA ALA A 31 4.37 10.85 9.69
C ALA A 31 3.86 11.85 8.64
N ILE A 32 4.79 12.56 8.01
CA ILE A 32 4.54 13.43 6.87
C ILE A 32 5.48 13.01 5.75
N ALA A 33 4.91 12.78 4.58
CA ALA A 33 5.64 12.32 3.42
C ALA A 33 5.29 13.14 2.18
N LEU A 34 6.13 13.02 1.15
CA LEU A 34 5.97 13.64 -0.14
C LEU A 34 5.81 12.57 -1.21
N LYS A 35 4.85 12.79 -2.11
CA LYS A 35 4.67 12.06 -3.36
C LYS A 35 4.66 13.03 -4.53
N ASN A 36 5.58 12.88 -5.47
CA ASN A 36 5.52 13.54 -6.76
C ASN A 36 4.68 12.71 -7.72
N VAL A 37 3.81 13.33 -8.48
CA VAL A 37 2.97 12.66 -9.47
C VAL A 37 3.57 12.89 -10.85
N SER A 38 4.21 11.86 -11.43
CA SER A 38 4.82 11.92 -12.75
C SER A 38 3.95 11.27 -13.80
N ILE A 39 3.91 11.84 -15.00
CA ILE A 39 3.22 11.21 -16.15
C ILE A 39 3.83 9.86 -16.54
N ASP A 40 5.09 9.62 -16.19
CA ASP A 40 5.81 8.38 -16.50
C ASP A 40 5.46 7.21 -15.55
N GLU A 41 4.59 7.44 -14.54
CA GLU A 41 4.17 6.37 -13.65
C GLU A 41 3.29 5.34 -14.41
N PRO A 42 3.49 4.03 -14.19
CA PRO A 42 2.86 2.97 -14.99
C PRO A 42 1.34 3.03 -15.04
N HIS A 43 0.70 3.51 -13.99
CA HIS A 43 -0.76 3.56 -13.92
C HIS A 43 -1.38 4.55 -14.92
N PHE A 44 -0.66 5.59 -15.36
CA PHE A 44 -1.18 6.54 -16.34
C PHE A 44 -1.32 5.94 -17.74
N SER A 45 -0.60 4.86 -18.06
CA SER A 45 -0.74 4.18 -19.34
C SER A 45 -2.11 3.49 -19.51
N GLY A 46 -2.74 3.11 -18.41
CA GLY A 46 -4.02 2.37 -18.41
C GLY A 46 -5.19 3.12 -17.77
N HIS A 47 -4.93 4.13 -16.95
CA HIS A 47 -5.97 4.87 -16.24
C HIS A 47 -6.26 6.22 -16.90
N SER A 48 -7.43 6.33 -17.56
CA SER A 48 -7.92 7.54 -18.24
C SER A 48 -6.92 8.14 -19.23
N PRO A 49 -6.52 7.42 -20.30
CA PRO A 49 -5.44 7.87 -21.21
C PRO A 49 -5.68 9.24 -21.87
N GLY A 50 -6.95 9.66 -22.03
CA GLY A 50 -7.30 10.98 -22.60
C GLY A 50 -7.32 12.11 -21.58
N GLU A 51 -7.39 11.80 -20.29
CA GLU A 51 -7.36 12.74 -19.16
C GLU A 51 -6.59 12.07 -18.00
N PRO A 52 -5.26 12.24 -17.93
CA PRO A 52 -4.45 11.53 -16.94
C PRO A 52 -4.77 12.01 -15.52
N ILE A 53 -5.38 11.13 -14.75
CA ILE A 53 -5.77 11.37 -13.35
C ILE A 53 -5.16 10.24 -12.51
N MET A 54 -4.54 10.58 -11.40
CA MET A 54 -4.04 9.58 -10.45
C MET A 54 -5.21 8.78 -9.87
N PRO A 55 -5.19 7.43 -9.94
CA PRO A 55 -6.24 6.62 -9.37
C PRO A 55 -6.42 6.90 -7.87
N GLY A 56 -7.66 7.13 -7.43
CA GLY A 56 -7.95 7.42 -6.03
C GLY A 56 -7.52 6.31 -5.07
N VAL A 57 -7.53 5.06 -5.54
CA VAL A 57 -7.03 3.90 -4.77
C VAL A 57 -5.51 3.96 -4.55
N LEU A 58 -4.75 4.59 -5.44
CA LEU A 58 -3.32 4.80 -5.26
C LEU A 58 -3.01 5.98 -4.33
N ILE A 59 -3.91 6.98 -4.27
CA ILE A 59 -3.83 8.02 -3.24
C ILE A 59 -4.07 7.41 -1.85
N LEU A 60 -5.06 6.53 -1.73
CA LEU A 60 -5.31 5.76 -0.52
C LEU A 60 -4.10 4.92 -0.13
N GLU A 61 -3.47 4.22 -1.07
CA GLU A 61 -2.27 3.43 -0.84
C GLU A 61 -1.11 4.30 -0.34
N ALA A 62 -0.87 5.47 -0.97
CA ALA A 62 0.15 6.41 -0.52
C ALA A 62 -0.07 6.86 0.94
N LEU A 63 -1.33 7.11 1.31
CA LEU A 63 -1.71 7.47 2.67
C LEU A 63 -1.59 6.29 3.64
N ALA A 64 -1.91 5.06 3.21
CA ALA A 64 -1.71 3.86 4.02
C ALA A 64 -0.22 3.59 4.28
N GLN A 65 0.65 3.77 3.28
CA GLN A 65 2.10 3.68 3.45
C GLN A 65 2.62 4.75 4.43
N THR A 66 2.12 5.98 4.33
CA THR A 66 2.46 7.05 5.30
C THR A 66 1.98 6.70 6.71
N GLY A 67 0.78 6.13 6.84
CA GLY A 67 0.27 5.59 8.10
C GLY A 67 1.14 4.47 8.67
N GLY A 68 1.62 3.58 7.80
CA GLY A 68 2.57 2.53 8.17
C GLY A 68 3.87 3.09 8.75
N LEU A 69 4.41 4.16 8.16
CA LEU A 69 5.58 4.87 8.70
C LEU A 69 5.32 5.46 10.08
N ALA A 70 4.14 6.04 10.32
CA ALA A 70 3.75 6.58 11.61
C ALA A 70 3.56 5.48 12.67
N PHE A 71 3.06 4.31 12.27
CA PHE A 71 2.79 3.19 13.16
C PHE A 71 4.07 2.37 13.49
N HIS A 72 5.08 2.40 12.61
CA HIS A 72 6.32 1.64 12.81
C HIS A 72 7.22 2.32 13.86
N SER A 73 7.57 1.62 14.94
CA SER A 73 8.56 2.09 15.92
C SER A 73 9.98 1.89 15.39
N LEU A 74 10.89 2.81 15.73
CA LEU A 74 12.31 2.71 15.36
C LEU A 74 13.05 1.64 16.14
N ASP A 75 12.53 1.28 17.32
CA ASP A 75 13.14 0.33 18.26
C ASP A 75 12.61 -1.09 18.10
N GLU A 76 11.65 -1.29 17.18
CA GLU A 76 11.08 -2.60 16.93
C GLU A 76 12.09 -3.47 16.18
N LYS A 77 12.37 -4.65 16.75
CA LYS A 77 13.18 -5.67 16.09
C LYS A 77 12.49 -6.07 14.77
N GLU A 78 13.27 -6.42 13.77
CA GLU A 78 12.81 -6.81 12.41
C GLU A 78 11.71 -7.89 12.39
N GLU A 79 11.44 -8.52 13.53
CA GLU A 79 10.43 -9.57 13.70
C GLU A 79 8.98 -9.06 13.86
N GLU A 80 8.77 -7.77 14.08
CA GLU A 80 7.43 -7.20 14.21
C GLU A 80 6.85 -6.83 12.84
N GLY A 81 6.24 -7.77 12.18
CA GLY A 81 5.46 -7.74 10.95
C GLY A 81 5.21 -6.40 10.24
N ILE A 82 5.06 -6.46 8.94
CA ILE A 82 4.80 -5.30 8.08
C ILE A 82 3.39 -4.76 8.35
N PRO A 83 3.21 -3.44 8.57
CA PRO A 83 1.88 -2.85 8.66
C PRO A 83 1.10 -3.05 7.36
N VAL A 84 -0.09 -3.64 7.46
CA VAL A 84 -1.01 -3.84 6.32
C VAL A 84 -2.31 -3.08 6.56
N LEU A 85 -2.94 -2.61 5.50
CA LEU A 85 -4.25 -1.98 5.57
C LEU A 85 -5.31 -3.04 5.90
N ALA A 86 -5.86 -2.98 7.11
CA ALA A 86 -6.86 -3.93 7.59
C ALA A 86 -8.29 -3.44 7.35
N ARG A 87 -8.51 -2.11 7.43
CA ARG A 87 -9.85 -1.53 7.30
C ARG A 87 -9.79 -0.07 6.89
N ILE A 88 -10.76 0.35 6.10
CA ILE A 88 -11.04 1.74 5.77
C ILE A 88 -12.36 2.09 6.50
N GLU A 89 -12.32 3.01 7.46
CA GLU A 89 -13.54 3.44 8.16
C GLU A 89 -14.24 4.55 7.40
N GLU A 90 -13.47 5.52 6.92
CA GLU A 90 -13.95 6.63 6.12
C GLU A 90 -12.85 7.06 5.16
N PHE A 91 -13.19 7.34 3.91
CA PHE A 91 -12.26 7.89 2.94
C PHE A 91 -13.00 8.72 1.89
N ARG A 92 -12.53 9.94 1.66
CA ARG A 92 -13.12 10.87 0.71
C ARG A 92 -12.06 11.44 -0.20
N LEU A 93 -12.30 11.38 -1.50
CA LEU A 93 -11.57 12.09 -2.53
C LEU A 93 -12.29 13.42 -2.80
N LYS A 94 -11.58 14.53 -2.72
CA LYS A 94 -12.18 15.88 -2.85
C LYS A 94 -11.81 16.57 -4.15
N ARG A 95 -10.63 16.23 -4.70
CA ARG A 95 -10.11 16.82 -5.93
C ARG A 95 -9.35 15.77 -6.72
N LYS A 96 -9.38 15.90 -8.05
CA LYS A 96 -8.51 15.12 -8.94
C LYS A 96 -7.05 15.50 -8.72
N VAL A 97 -6.17 14.50 -8.73
CA VAL A 97 -4.72 14.66 -8.71
C VAL A 97 -4.20 14.28 -10.10
N ILE A 98 -3.37 15.13 -10.67
CA ILE A 98 -2.89 15.02 -12.05
C ILE A 98 -1.36 15.02 -12.11
N PRO A 99 -0.74 14.57 -13.22
CA PRO A 99 0.70 14.69 -13.41
C PRO A 99 1.19 16.13 -13.23
N GLY A 100 2.28 16.31 -12.51
CA GLY A 100 2.82 17.61 -12.10
C GLY A 100 2.41 18.05 -10.69
N ASP A 101 1.37 17.45 -10.11
CA ASP A 101 1.02 17.69 -8.71
C ASP A 101 2.09 17.11 -7.77
N GLN A 102 2.29 17.77 -6.63
CA GLN A 102 3.11 17.30 -5.54
C GLN A 102 2.22 17.16 -4.31
N MET A 103 1.99 15.92 -3.87
CA MET A 103 1.15 15.65 -2.71
C MET A 103 1.98 15.64 -1.42
N ILE A 104 1.51 16.37 -0.42
CA ILE A 104 1.92 16.20 0.97
C ILE A 104 0.94 15.23 1.61
N LEU A 105 1.48 14.13 2.13
CA LEU A 105 0.75 13.05 2.76
C LEU A 105 0.98 13.12 4.26
N GLU A 106 -0.09 13.20 5.04
CA GLU A 106 -0.03 13.28 6.50
C GLU A 106 -0.77 12.08 7.10
N ALA A 107 -0.20 11.50 8.13
CA ALA A 107 -0.80 10.43 8.91
C ALA A 107 -0.57 10.69 10.39
N GLU A 108 -1.65 10.67 11.17
CA GLU A 108 -1.67 10.86 12.61
C GLU A 108 -2.26 9.61 13.27
N VAL A 109 -1.52 9.00 14.17
CA VAL A 109 -1.98 7.85 14.95
C VAL A 109 -2.94 8.33 16.03
N LEU A 110 -4.21 7.97 15.89
CA LEU A 110 -5.24 8.33 16.87
C LEU A 110 -5.26 7.39 18.06
N HIS A 111 -5.03 6.09 17.80
CA HIS A 111 -5.09 5.07 18.82
C HIS A 111 -4.32 3.82 18.39
N ILE A 112 -3.59 3.21 19.33
CA ILE A 112 -2.94 1.91 19.15
C ILE A 112 -3.56 0.93 20.13
N PHE A 113 -3.99 -0.22 19.63
CA PHE A 113 -4.50 -1.31 20.45
C PHE A 113 -3.89 -2.63 19.97
N SER A 114 -3.03 -3.22 20.80
CA SER A 114 -2.29 -4.43 20.44
C SER A 114 -1.52 -4.23 19.11
N ASN A 115 -1.79 -5.04 18.11
CA ASN A 115 -1.19 -4.98 16.78
C ASN A 115 -1.99 -4.11 15.77
N LEU A 116 -2.96 -3.34 16.23
CA LEU A 116 -3.78 -2.46 15.40
C LEU A 116 -3.49 -1.00 15.70
N ALA A 117 -3.46 -0.16 14.66
CA ALA A 117 -3.43 1.28 14.80
C ALA A 117 -4.57 1.92 13.99
N LYS A 118 -5.32 2.80 14.65
CA LYS A 118 -6.27 3.70 13.97
C LYS A 118 -5.55 4.98 13.62
N VAL A 119 -5.56 5.34 12.34
CA VAL A 119 -4.77 6.43 11.79
C VAL A 119 -5.68 7.37 11.01
N LYS A 120 -5.63 8.66 11.35
CA LYS A 120 -6.23 9.72 10.54
C LYS A 120 -5.26 10.09 9.43
N VAL A 121 -5.75 10.20 8.19
CA VAL A 121 -4.91 10.48 7.02
C VAL A 121 -5.44 11.65 6.22
N LEU A 122 -4.53 12.41 5.61
CA LEU A 122 -4.84 13.58 4.79
C LEU A 122 -3.79 13.75 3.70
N ALA A 123 -4.24 14.04 2.48
CA ALA A 123 -3.38 14.42 1.36
C ALA A 123 -3.73 15.84 0.89
N ARG A 124 -2.69 16.64 0.62
CA ARG A 124 -2.84 18.01 0.08
C ARG A 124 -1.96 18.21 -1.16
N VAL A 125 -2.42 19.09 -2.05
CA VAL A 125 -1.62 19.66 -3.13
C VAL A 125 -1.66 21.18 -2.94
N GLY A 126 -0.52 21.79 -2.62
CA GLY A 126 -0.48 23.15 -2.11
C GLY A 126 -1.32 23.26 -0.83
N GLU A 127 -2.25 24.21 -0.80
CA GLU A 127 -3.15 24.44 0.33
C GLU A 127 -4.45 23.61 0.25
N GLU A 128 -4.68 22.90 -0.85
CA GLU A 128 -5.95 22.24 -1.13
C GLU A 128 -5.92 20.78 -0.68
N VAL A 129 -6.91 20.37 0.13
CA VAL A 129 -7.10 18.98 0.52
C VAL A 129 -7.65 18.18 -0.65
N VAL A 130 -6.91 17.16 -1.08
CA VAL A 130 -7.31 16.27 -2.19
C VAL A 130 -7.92 14.97 -1.73
N ALA A 131 -7.52 14.49 -0.55
CA ALA A 131 -8.09 13.30 0.08
C ALA A 131 -7.97 13.37 1.59
N GLU A 132 -8.91 12.74 2.30
CA GLU A 132 -8.88 12.58 3.75
C GLU A 132 -9.61 11.30 4.18
N GLY A 133 -9.26 10.79 5.35
CA GLY A 133 -9.95 9.61 5.87
C GLY A 133 -9.41 9.10 7.20
N THR A 134 -9.94 7.93 7.59
CA THR A 134 -9.51 7.17 8.76
C THR A 134 -9.30 5.72 8.36
N LEU A 135 -8.12 5.22 8.63
CA LEU A 135 -7.68 3.87 8.29
C LEU A 135 -7.38 3.08 9.57
N VAL A 136 -7.53 1.78 9.50
CA VAL A 136 -6.98 0.85 10.50
C VAL A 136 -5.89 0.03 9.85
N LEU A 137 -4.70 0.10 10.41
CA LEU A 137 -3.54 -0.69 10.02
C LEU A 137 -3.33 -1.80 11.03
N ALA A 138 -2.89 -2.97 10.57
CA ALA A 138 -2.55 -4.11 11.42
C ALA A 138 -1.09 -4.50 11.17
N LYS A 139 -0.32 -4.76 12.23
CA LYS A 139 0.94 -5.48 12.10
C LYS A 139 0.62 -6.97 11.97
N GLY A 140 0.95 -7.56 10.81
CA GLY A 140 0.86 -8.99 10.61
C GLY A 140 1.93 -9.70 11.43
N SER A 141 1.60 -10.79 12.11
CA SER A 141 2.62 -11.71 12.62
C SER A 141 3.34 -12.32 11.41
N THR A 142 4.67 -12.37 11.44
CA THR A 142 5.51 -13.05 10.43
C THR A 142 5.30 -14.57 10.38
N THR A 143 4.48 -15.12 11.25
CA THR A 143 3.95 -16.47 11.05
C THR A 143 3.03 -16.42 9.86
N SER A 144 3.58 -16.73 8.69
CA SER A 144 2.81 -17.14 7.52
C SER A 144 1.70 -18.08 8.02
N PRO A 145 0.41 -17.81 7.72
CA PRO A 145 -0.58 -18.84 7.91
C PRO A 145 -0.04 -20.03 7.13
N SER A 146 0.23 -21.12 7.85
CA SER A 146 0.51 -22.40 7.21
C SER A 146 -0.56 -22.56 6.13
N PRO A 147 -0.20 -22.79 4.85
CA PRO A 147 -1.23 -23.05 3.86
C PRO A 147 -2.09 -24.12 4.48
N LEU A 148 -3.38 -23.78 4.67
CA LEU A 148 -4.35 -24.73 5.17
C LEU A 148 -4.05 -26.05 4.47
N ALA A 149 -3.74 -27.08 5.23
CA ALA A 149 -3.71 -28.45 4.75
C ALA A 149 -5.14 -28.79 4.32
N GLY A 150 -5.57 -28.14 3.27
CA GLY A 150 -6.78 -28.42 2.53
C GLY A 150 -6.46 -29.67 1.74
N GLU A 151 -7.09 -30.74 2.13
CA GLU A 151 -7.11 -32.01 1.44
C GLU A 151 -7.20 -31.78 -0.08
N GLY A 152 -6.21 -32.34 -0.79
CA GLY A 152 -6.11 -32.24 -2.22
C GLY A 152 -7.37 -32.73 -2.90
N LEU A 153 -8.05 -31.84 -3.56
CA LEU A 153 -8.95 -32.22 -4.63
C LEU A 153 -8.06 -32.81 -5.75
N PRO A 154 -8.26 -34.08 -6.11
CA PRO A 154 -7.51 -34.68 -7.21
C PRO A 154 -7.89 -33.98 -8.49
N CYS A 155 -6.99 -33.19 -9.04
CA CYS A 155 -7.12 -32.68 -10.40
C CYS A 155 -7.03 -33.87 -11.34
N GLY A 156 -8.15 -34.34 -11.81
CA GLY A 156 -8.27 -35.43 -12.76
C GLY A 156 -7.70 -35.02 -14.12
N VAL A 157 -6.40 -35.17 -14.29
CA VAL A 157 -5.79 -35.16 -15.62
C VAL A 157 -6.06 -36.52 -16.26
N THR A 158 -7.07 -36.61 -17.08
CA THR A 158 -7.28 -37.75 -17.97
C THR A 158 -6.14 -37.79 -18.97
N LYS A 159 -5.22 -38.74 -18.76
CA LYS A 159 -4.22 -39.11 -19.77
C LYS A 159 -4.94 -39.66 -20.99
N ASN A 160 -4.96 -38.91 -22.05
CA ASN A 160 -5.42 -39.34 -23.36
C ASN A 160 -4.32 -40.25 -23.97
N THR A 161 -4.53 -41.55 -23.88
CA THR A 161 -3.66 -42.54 -24.50
C THR A 161 -3.99 -42.63 -25.99
N PRO A 162 -3.07 -42.45 -26.92
CA PRO A 162 -3.35 -42.65 -28.35
C PRO A 162 -3.54 -44.15 -28.61
N ARG A 163 -4.67 -44.51 -29.23
CA ARG A 163 -4.94 -45.86 -29.70
C ARG A 163 -3.96 -46.21 -30.82
N GLY A 164 -3.21 -47.24 -30.56
CA GLY A 164 -2.35 -47.87 -31.55
C GLY A 164 -3.16 -48.41 -32.76
N LYS A 165 -2.60 -48.18 -33.93
CA LYS A 165 -3.07 -48.82 -35.16
C LYS A 165 -2.72 -50.29 -35.06
N GLY A 166 -3.72 -51.17 -35.09
CA GLY A 166 -3.58 -52.59 -35.33
C GLY A 166 -3.69 -52.84 -36.83
N GLU A 167 -2.68 -53.47 -37.31
CA GLU A 167 -2.67 -54.09 -38.64
C GLU A 167 -3.59 -55.31 -38.67
N GLY A 168 -4.22 -55.53 -39.86
CA GLY A 168 -5.01 -56.69 -40.16
C GLY A 168 -5.73 -56.49 -41.48
#